data_2511b6a24d0464b7f876d87877da6219
#
_entry.id   2511b6a24d0464b7f876d87877da6219
#
_cell.length_a   1.000
_cell.length_b   1.000
_cell.length_c   1.000
_cell.angle_alpha   90.00
_cell.angle_beta   90.00
_cell.angle_gamma   90.00
#
_symmetry.space_group_name_H-M   'P 1'
#
loop_
_entity.id
_entity.type
_entity.pdbx_description
1 polymer ?
#
loop_
_entity_poly.entity_id
_entity_poly.type
_entity_poly.pdbx_seq_one_letter_code
_entity_poly.pdbx_strand_id
1 'polypeptide(L)'
;MKKISNGLKKIIAPAIAVLGLLALSSGAQAQYPNKPIKMIIGYTAGGAADKLIRPIAERTSKIIGQPFIMEYRPGAGASIALDITSKADPDGYTLHITDSGPMVILPNMRKLAYDPLKDFTNIAMIAGGGTAIVVRPDSAAKDIKGLIALAKKDPSKWSYGTSGIGGVGHLAGEQLNKLENLGITHVPYKGGNPAVVEVLGGHVPFLFSSLGAAATQIEAGTLKALAVTSLNRSVMLPNVPTLDESGYKGFDAAIWFSIVGPKGLPAEVMAKLVPAFNEVMKDPAVIKGINVDGYDMMPMTPAQMDALVIKDLAKWGRVIKEANVRDE
;
A
#
# COMPACT_ATOMS: atom_id res chain seq x y z
N MET A 1 3.85 74.07 40.00
CA MET A 1 4.16 72.67 39.72
C MET A 1 2.91 71.75 39.52
N LYS A 2 1.90 72.12 38.72
CA LYS A 2 0.64 71.32 38.54
C LYS A 2 0.19 71.15 37.07
N LYS A 3 1.01 71.44 36.06
CA LYS A 3 0.61 71.38 34.64
C LYS A 3 1.31 70.23 33.80
N ILE A 4 2.27 69.48 34.35
CA ILE A 4 3.02 68.50 33.60
C ILE A 4 2.39 67.06 33.70
N SER A 5 1.52 66.82 34.70
CA SER A 5 0.93 65.47 34.98
C SER A 5 -0.20 65.02 34.01
N ASN A 6 -0.87 65.95 33.34
CA ASN A 6 -2.04 65.61 32.48
C ASN A 6 -1.67 65.28 31.02
N GLY A 7 -0.48 65.67 30.57
CA GLY A 7 -0.04 65.32 29.19
C GLY A 7 0.39 63.85 29.03
N LEU A 8 1.01 63.29 30.06
CA LEU A 8 1.53 61.93 30.01
C LEU A 8 0.44 60.85 30.01
N LYS A 9 -0.70 61.11 30.70
CA LYS A 9 -1.86 60.23 30.74
C LYS A 9 -2.62 60.12 29.42
N LYS A 10 -2.58 61.12 28.57
CA LYS A 10 -3.26 61.15 27.27
C LYS A 10 -2.49 60.38 26.15
N ILE A 11 -1.19 60.15 26.32
CA ILE A 11 -0.36 59.45 25.34
C ILE A 11 -0.25 57.96 25.66
N ILE A 12 -0.35 57.59 26.94
CA ILE A 12 -0.22 56.17 27.38
C ILE A 12 -1.50 55.34 27.07
N ALA A 13 -2.68 55.94 27.14
CA ALA A 13 -3.94 55.26 26.89
C ALA A 13 -4.10 54.73 25.44
N PRO A 14 -3.78 55.46 24.36
CA PRO A 14 -3.84 54.92 23.01
C PRO A 14 -2.72 53.92 22.71
N ALA A 15 -1.54 54.02 23.34
CA ALA A 15 -0.44 53.09 23.15
C ALA A 15 -0.76 51.68 23.71
N ILE A 16 -1.43 51.62 24.86
CA ILE A 16 -1.89 50.34 25.47
C ILE A 16 -3.01 49.71 24.65
N ALA A 17 -3.91 50.49 24.06
CA ALA A 17 -4.98 49.99 23.20
C ALA A 17 -4.43 49.42 21.87
N VAL A 18 -3.40 50.02 21.30
CA VAL A 18 -2.73 49.49 20.09
C VAL A 18 -1.93 48.23 20.37
N LEU A 19 -1.25 48.11 21.52
CA LEU A 19 -0.58 46.87 21.94
C LEU A 19 -1.59 45.75 22.23
N GLY A 20 -2.75 46.07 22.78
CA GLY A 20 -3.82 45.11 23.03
C GLY A 20 -4.46 44.57 21.74
N LEU A 21 -4.60 45.39 20.69
CA LEU A 21 -5.08 44.93 19.38
C LEU A 21 -4.05 44.11 18.61
N LEU A 22 -2.76 44.32 18.79
CA LEU A 22 -1.68 43.52 18.20
C LEU A 22 -1.53 42.17 18.89
N ALA A 23 -1.86 42.06 20.17
CA ALA A 23 -1.87 40.77 20.90
C ALA A 23 -3.06 39.86 20.53
N LEU A 24 -4.16 40.42 20.01
CA LEU A 24 -5.34 39.68 19.56
C LEU A 24 -5.22 39.14 18.11
N SER A 25 -4.20 39.56 17.38
CA SER A 25 -3.84 38.96 16.07
C SER A 25 -2.96 37.70 16.20
N SER A 26 -3.06 36.97 17.31
CA SER A 26 -2.63 35.59 17.36
C SER A 26 -3.43 34.86 16.27
N GLY A 27 -2.82 34.71 15.08
CA GLY A 27 -3.46 34.21 13.90
C GLY A 27 -4.23 32.95 14.26
N ALA A 28 -5.52 32.94 13.99
CA ALA A 28 -6.30 31.73 13.96
C ALA A 28 -5.63 30.81 12.92
N GLN A 29 -4.67 30.04 13.38
CA GLN A 29 -4.01 29.04 12.54
C GLN A 29 -5.14 28.16 12.06
N ALA A 30 -5.45 28.23 10.76
CA ALA A 30 -6.58 27.50 10.18
C ALA A 30 -6.43 26.04 10.57
N GLN A 31 -7.36 25.56 11.38
CA GLN A 31 -7.28 24.23 11.99
C GLN A 31 -7.16 23.17 10.89
N TYR A 32 -6.07 22.40 10.89
CA TYR A 32 -5.89 21.29 9.96
C TYR A 32 -6.95 20.19 10.21
N PRO A 33 -7.55 19.62 9.13
CA PRO A 33 -7.50 20.04 7.73
C PRO A 33 -8.57 21.10 7.41
N ASN A 34 -8.25 22.08 6.55
CA ASN A 34 -9.19 23.12 6.09
C ASN A 34 -9.46 23.10 4.58
N LYS A 35 -8.87 22.15 3.87
CA LYS A 35 -9.05 21.90 2.42
C LYS A 35 -9.00 20.38 2.15
N PRO A 36 -9.47 19.92 0.98
CA PRO A 36 -9.38 18.51 0.58
C PRO A 36 -7.96 17.96 0.66
N ILE A 37 -7.85 16.68 1.05
CA ILE A 37 -6.59 15.95 1.14
C ILE A 37 -6.43 15.08 -0.11
N LYS A 38 -5.31 15.16 -0.79
CA LYS A 38 -4.95 14.32 -1.92
C LYS A 38 -4.50 12.94 -1.41
N MET A 39 -5.10 11.86 -1.93
CA MET A 39 -4.68 10.48 -1.69
C MET A 39 -4.11 9.91 -2.97
N ILE A 40 -2.80 9.81 -3.05
CA ILE A 40 -2.09 9.24 -4.20
C ILE A 40 -2.22 7.72 -4.18
N ILE A 41 -2.43 7.12 -5.36
CA ILE A 41 -2.52 5.67 -5.57
C ILE A 41 -1.58 5.30 -6.71
N GLY A 42 -0.58 4.45 -6.43
CA GLY A 42 0.47 4.06 -7.40
C GLY A 42 0.05 3.03 -8.45
N TYR A 43 -1.24 2.66 -8.50
CA TYR A 43 -1.82 1.65 -9.38
C TYR A 43 -3.05 2.18 -10.10
N THR A 44 -3.55 1.39 -11.06
CA THR A 44 -4.81 1.71 -11.76
C THR A 44 -6.03 1.61 -10.84
N ALA A 45 -7.07 2.38 -11.17
CA ALA A 45 -8.33 2.34 -10.45
C ALA A 45 -8.94 0.92 -10.41
N GLY A 46 -9.66 0.60 -9.33
CA GLY A 46 -10.31 -0.70 -9.10
C GLY A 46 -9.36 -1.82 -8.66
N GLY A 47 -8.05 -1.56 -8.58
CA GLY A 47 -7.07 -2.50 -8.00
C GLY A 47 -7.15 -2.59 -6.47
N ALA A 48 -6.33 -3.44 -5.86
CA ALA A 48 -6.35 -3.71 -4.42
C ALA A 48 -6.23 -2.44 -3.56
N ALA A 49 -5.24 -1.60 -3.84
CA ALA A 49 -5.04 -0.36 -3.09
C ALA A 49 -6.26 0.58 -3.18
N ASP A 50 -6.87 0.70 -4.35
CA ASP A 50 -8.06 1.52 -4.57
C ASP A 50 -9.28 0.99 -3.80
N LYS A 51 -9.54 -0.32 -3.87
CA LYS A 51 -10.63 -0.98 -3.13
C LYS A 51 -10.49 -0.80 -1.62
N LEU A 52 -9.26 -0.94 -1.10
CA LEU A 52 -8.98 -0.79 0.33
C LEU A 52 -9.16 0.67 0.78
N ILE A 53 -8.60 1.64 0.06
CA ILE A 53 -8.56 3.02 0.55
C ILE A 53 -9.89 3.77 0.42
N ARG A 54 -10.73 3.48 -0.58
CA ARG A 54 -11.98 4.23 -0.80
C ARG A 54 -12.92 4.21 0.40
N PRO A 55 -13.32 3.05 0.94
CA PRO A 55 -14.22 3.00 2.10
C PRO A 55 -13.57 3.58 3.37
N ILE A 56 -12.26 3.45 3.52
CA ILE A 56 -11.50 4.04 4.63
C ILE A 56 -11.50 5.56 4.51
N ALA A 57 -11.14 6.10 3.35
CA ALA A 57 -11.07 7.54 3.10
C ALA A 57 -12.45 8.21 3.23
N GLU A 58 -13.51 7.58 2.74
CA GLU A 58 -14.88 8.10 2.89
C GLU A 58 -15.28 8.26 4.37
N ARG A 59 -14.99 7.24 5.19
CA ARG A 59 -15.30 7.29 6.62
C ARG A 59 -14.39 8.25 7.37
N THR A 60 -13.08 8.24 7.07
CA THR A 60 -12.12 9.16 7.67
C THR A 60 -12.49 10.61 7.36
N SER A 61 -12.99 10.91 6.14
CA SER A 61 -13.40 12.26 5.77
C SER A 61 -14.53 12.80 6.66
N LYS A 62 -15.42 11.94 7.16
CA LYS A 62 -16.50 12.32 8.10
C LYS A 62 -15.95 12.70 9.48
N ILE A 63 -14.85 12.07 9.89
CA ILE A 63 -14.19 12.36 11.19
C ILE A 63 -13.38 13.65 11.12
N ILE A 64 -12.61 13.86 10.04
CA ILE A 64 -11.71 15.01 9.92
C ILE A 64 -12.37 16.24 9.28
N GLY A 65 -13.58 16.09 8.71
CA GLY A 65 -14.34 17.18 8.12
C GLY A 65 -13.89 17.63 6.71
N GLN A 66 -12.97 16.91 6.08
CA GLN A 66 -12.48 17.21 4.73
C GLN A 66 -12.44 15.94 3.85
N PRO A 67 -12.80 16.04 2.56
CA PRO A 67 -12.79 14.91 1.66
C PRO A 67 -11.37 14.53 1.22
N PHE A 68 -11.20 13.24 0.86
CA PHE A 68 -10.02 12.76 0.13
C PHE A 68 -10.30 12.76 -1.37
N ILE A 69 -9.34 13.29 -2.14
CA ILE A 69 -9.35 13.27 -3.62
C ILE A 69 -8.37 12.19 -4.06
N MET A 70 -8.88 11.13 -4.72
CA MET A 70 -8.05 10.05 -5.23
C MET A 70 -7.30 10.48 -6.49
N GLU A 71 -5.98 10.35 -6.48
CA GLU A 71 -5.10 10.69 -7.60
C GLU A 71 -4.27 9.47 -8.02
N TYR A 72 -4.53 8.93 -9.22
CA TYR A 72 -3.85 7.74 -9.73
C TYR A 72 -2.58 8.10 -10.46
N ARG A 73 -1.44 7.52 -10.04
CA ARG A 73 -0.10 7.69 -10.65
C ARG A 73 0.55 6.32 -10.88
N PRO A 74 0.00 5.48 -11.77
CA PRO A 74 0.53 4.15 -12.00
C PRO A 74 1.85 4.18 -12.76
N GLY A 75 2.67 3.17 -12.53
CA GLY A 75 3.90 2.92 -13.28
C GLY A 75 5.11 2.61 -12.41
N ALA A 76 6.09 1.96 -13.03
CA ALA A 76 7.36 1.55 -12.43
C ALA A 76 7.21 0.84 -11.05
N GLY A 77 6.22 -0.09 -10.93
CA GLY A 77 5.94 -0.77 -9.66
C GLY A 77 5.50 0.18 -8.54
N ALA A 78 4.74 1.25 -8.88
CA ALA A 78 4.29 2.33 -8.00
C ALA A 78 5.39 3.27 -7.47
N SER A 79 6.66 3.12 -7.89
CA SER A 79 7.74 4.00 -7.46
C SER A 79 7.57 5.45 -7.94
N ILE A 80 6.89 5.69 -9.07
CA ILE A 80 6.55 7.04 -9.56
C ILE A 80 5.67 7.78 -8.53
N ALA A 81 4.67 7.11 -7.99
CA ALA A 81 3.75 7.68 -7.00
C ALA A 81 4.46 8.00 -5.68
N LEU A 82 5.37 7.13 -5.22
CA LEU A 82 6.18 7.38 -4.03
C LEU A 82 7.18 8.51 -4.22
N ASP A 83 7.81 8.62 -5.40
CA ASP A 83 8.69 9.75 -5.71
C ASP A 83 7.94 11.09 -5.66
N ILE A 84 6.70 11.14 -6.18
CA ILE A 84 5.84 12.33 -6.08
C ILE A 84 5.53 12.63 -4.59
N THR A 85 5.21 11.60 -3.81
CA THR A 85 4.87 11.77 -2.39
C THR A 85 6.06 12.24 -1.56
N SER A 86 7.26 11.70 -1.80
CA SER A 86 8.48 12.08 -1.07
C SER A 86 8.87 13.56 -1.25
N LYS A 87 8.48 14.16 -2.37
CA LYS A 87 8.76 15.55 -2.74
C LYS A 87 7.62 16.52 -2.42
N ALA A 88 6.50 16.02 -1.91
CA ALA A 88 5.37 16.85 -1.55
C ALA A 88 5.66 17.67 -0.27
N ASP A 89 4.94 18.78 -0.10
CA ASP A 89 5.02 19.57 1.12
C ASP A 89 4.55 18.75 2.32
N PRO A 90 5.26 18.77 3.45
CA PRO A 90 4.90 18.01 4.64
C PRO A 90 3.80 18.69 5.45
N ASP A 91 2.73 19.12 4.78
CA ASP A 91 1.59 19.84 5.35
C ASP A 91 0.37 18.96 5.64
N GLY A 92 0.45 17.65 5.30
CA GLY A 92 -0.62 16.67 5.50
C GLY A 92 -1.67 16.64 4.39
N TYR A 93 -1.57 17.49 3.35
CA TYR A 93 -2.54 17.50 2.25
C TYR A 93 -2.18 16.63 1.06
N THR A 94 -1.03 15.96 1.11
CA THR A 94 -0.66 14.91 0.16
C THR A 94 -0.30 13.64 0.94
N LEU A 95 -1.13 12.63 0.81
CA LEU A 95 -0.94 11.31 1.40
C LEU A 95 -0.88 10.26 0.30
N HIS A 96 -0.37 9.08 0.61
CA HIS A 96 -0.24 7.99 -0.32
C HIS A 96 -0.66 6.67 0.35
N ILE A 97 -1.54 5.91 -0.31
CA ILE A 97 -1.66 4.49 0.00
C ILE A 97 -0.61 3.72 -0.77
N THR A 98 0.34 3.16 -0.05
CA THR A 98 1.44 2.35 -0.59
C THR A 98 1.32 0.89 -0.16
N ASP A 99 2.18 0.05 -0.71
CA ASP A 99 2.34 -1.34 -0.32
C ASP A 99 3.82 -1.73 -0.15
N SER A 100 4.05 -2.98 0.25
CA SER A 100 5.39 -3.52 0.48
C SER A 100 6.29 -3.52 -0.77
N GLY A 101 5.74 -3.59 -1.98
CA GLY A 101 6.53 -3.62 -3.21
C GLY A 101 7.47 -2.43 -3.35
N PRO A 102 6.95 -1.21 -3.55
CA PRO A 102 7.77 -0.02 -3.71
C PRO A 102 8.49 0.41 -2.41
N MET A 103 8.00 -0.01 -1.23
CA MET A 103 8.62 0.36 0.04
C MET A 103 9.81 -0.52 0.43
N VAL A 104 9.77 -1.83 0.16
CA VAL A 104 10.78 -2.77 0.71
C VAL A 104 11.36 -3.75 -0.31
N ILE A 105 10.76 -3.88 -1.50
CA ILE A 105 11.28 -4.75 -2.56
C ILE A 105 12.10 -3.95 -3.57
N LEU A 106 11.50 -2.96 -4.24
CA LEU A 106 12.16 -2.16 -5.26
C LEU A 106 13.47 -1.49 -4.80
N PRO A 107 13.59 -1.00 -3.53
CA PRO A 107 14.87 -0.44 -3.06
C PRO A 107 16.03 -1.43 -3.06
N ASN A 108 15.75 -2.74 -3.02
CA ASN A 108 16.75 -3.80 -3.11
C ASN A 108 17.06 -4.23 -4.56
N MET A 109 16.25 -3.82 -5.52
CA MET A 109 16.41 -4.20 -6.94
C MET A 109 17.12 -3.13 -7.74
N ARG A 110 16.86 -1.85 -7.43
CA ARG A 110 17.38 -0.71 -8.18
C ARG A 110 17.50 0.54 -7.34
N LYS A 111 18.28 1.51 -7.82
CA LYS A 111 18.34 2.85 -7.24
C LYS A 111 17.03 3.57 -7.51
N LEU A 112 16.39 4.06 -6.46
CA LEU A 112 15.16 4.85 -6.54
C LEU A 112 15.46 6.34 -6.28
N ALA A 113 14.51 7.21 -6.65
CA ALA A 113 14.57 8.64 -6.39
C ALA A 113 14.15 9.01 -4.96
N TYR A 114 13.77 8.02 -4.14
CA TYR A 114 13.40 8.15 -2.72
C TYR A 114 14.08 7.07 -1.87
N ASP A 115 14.17 7.35 -0.57
CA ASP A 115 14.64 6.42 0.45
C ASP A 115 13.45 6.06 1.38
N PRO A 116 13.00 4.80 1.43
CA PRO A 116 11.82 4.40 2.22
C PRO A 116 11.97 4.66 3.72
N LEU A 117 13.20 4.73 4.24
CA LEU A 117 13.46 4.98 5.66
C LEU A 117 13.56 6.48 6.01
N LYS A 118 13.86 7.34 5.02
CA LYS A 118 14.17 8.75 5.28
C LYS A 118 13.11 9.71 4.78
N ASP A 119 12.40 9.37 3.69
CA ASP A 119 11.61 10.33 2.93
C ASP A 119 10.11 10.27 3.25
N PHE A 120 9.68 9.36 4.14
CA PHE A 120 8.27 9.20 4.50
C PHE A 120 8.03 9.25 6.00
N THR A 121 6.80 9.64 6.33
CA THR A 121 6.20 9.53 7.66
C THR A 121 5.09 8.49 7.58
N ASN A 122 5.21 7.41 8.35
CA ASN A 122 4.18 6.38 8.46
C ASN A 122 2.98 6.91 9.26
N ILE A 123 1.75 6.70 8.76
CA ILE A 123 0.51 7.21 9.37
C ILE A 123 -0.35 6.06 9.89
N ALA A 124 -0.70 5.10 9.02
CA ALA A 124 -1.54 3.98 9.38
C ALA A 124 -1.20 2.74 8.56
N MET A 125 -1.09 1.59 9.22
CA MET A 125 -1.10 0.29 8.56
C MET A 125 -2.55 -0.12 8.34
N ILE A 126 -2.89 -0.54 7.13
CA ILE A 126 -4.26 -0.90 6.78
C ILE A 126 -4.47 -2.41 6.94
N ALA A 127 -3.82 -3.18 6.10
CA ALA A 127 -4.06 -4.60 5.99
C ALA A 127 -2.88 -5.32 5.34
N GLY A 128 -2.85 -6.63 5.48
CA GLY A 128 -1.88 -7.48 4.79
C GLY A 128 -2.43 -8.86 4.50
N GLY A 129 -1.72 -9.59 3.66
CA GLY A 129 -2.09 -10.96 3.28
C GLY A 129 -1.22 -11.51 2.17
N GLY A 130 -1.47 -12.76 1.77
CA GLY A 130 -0.79 -13.37 0.64
C GLY A 130 -1.28 -12.85 -0.71
N THR A 131 -0.51 -13.15 -1.75
CA THR A 131 -1.04 -13.17 -3.12
C THR A 131 -1.60 -14.55 -3.43
N ALA A 132 -2.53 -14.64 -4.38
CA ALA A 132 -3.04 -15.92 -4.87
C ALA A 132 -2.40 -16.30 -6.20
N ILE A 133 -2.08 -17.58 -6.36
CA ILE A 133 -1.76 -18.16 -7.66
C ILE A 133 -3.08 -18.54 -8.31
N VAL A 134 -3.46 -17.83 -9.36
CA VAL A 134 -4.76 -18.00 -10.03
C VAL A 134 -4.61 -18.45 -11.47
N VAL A 135 -5.51 -19.30 -11.92
CA VAL A 135 -5.63 -19.81 -13.28
C VAL A 135 -7.07 -19.67 -13.77
N ARG A 136 -7.32 -19.85 -15.06
CA ARG A 136 -8.68 -20.06 -15.57
C ARG A 136 -9.22 -21.42 -15.11
N PRO A 137 -10.56 -21.58 -14.98
CA PRO A 137 -11.17 -22.84 -14.54
C PRO A 137 -10.89 -24.03 -15.49
N ASP A 138 -10.73 -23.75 -16.79
CA ASP A 138 -10.41 -24.73 -17.82
C ASP A 138 -8.93 -25.13 -17.89
N SER A 139 -8.07 -24.48 -17.06
CA SER A 139 -6.66 -24.82 -16.98
C SER A 139 -6.44 -26.31 -16.68
N ALA A 140 -5.44 -26.90 -17.34
CA ALA A 140 -4.98 -28.26 -17.05
C ALA A 140 -4.40 -28.37 -15.62
N ALA A 141 -3.90 -27.29 -15.04
CA ALA A 141 -3.41 -27.24 -13.67
C ALA A 141 -4.61 -27.22 -12.69
N LYS A 142 -4.74 -28.29 -11.89
CA LYS A 142 -5.83 -28.40 -10.90
C LYS A 142 -5.44 -27.99 -9.49
N ASP A 143 -4.16 -27.98 -9.21
CA ASP A 143 -3.50 -27.54 -7.97
C ASP A 143 -2.08 -27.02 -8.28
N ILE A 144 -1.37 -26.58 -7.25
CA ILE A 144 -0.01 -26.03 -7.43
C ILE A 144 0.98 -27.08 -7.92
N LYS A 145 0.86 -28.33 -7.49
CA LYS A 145 1.75 -29.42 -7.93
C LYS A 145 1.54 -29.75 -9.41
N GLY A 146 0.28 -29.76 -9.85
CA GLY A 146 -0.08 -29.92 -11.26
C GLY A 146 0.44 -28.78 -12.13
N LEU A 147 0.37 -27.52 -11.66
CA LEU A 147 0.94 -26.37 -12.35
C LEU A 147 2.44 -26.54 -12.54
N ILE A 148 3.16 -26.86 -11.46
CA ILE A 148 4.61 -27.07 -11.48
C ILE A 148 5.00 -28.20 -12.45
N ALA A 149 4.28 -29.34 -12.39
CA ALA A 149 4.54 -30.49 -13.28
C ALA A 149 4.36 -30.11 -14.77
N LEU A 150 3.32 -29.35 -15.08
CA LEU A 150 3.06 -28.88 -16.45
C LEU A 150 4.11 -27.88 -16.92
N ALA A 151 4.50 -26.94 -16.07
CA ALA A 151 5.53 -25.96 -16.39
C ALA A 151 6.91 -26.62 -16.62
N LYS A 152 7.27 -27.63 -15.81
CA LYS A 152 8.51 -28.42 -16.00
C LYS A 152 8.52 -29.20 -17.31
N LYS A 153 7.36 -29.72 -17.74
CA LYS A 153 7.26 -30.50 -18.97
C LYS A 153 7.51 -29.68 -20.22
N ASP A 154 7.06 -28.41 -20.25
CA ASP A 154 7.23 -27.53 -21.40
C ASP A 154 7.29 -26.06 -20.90
N PRO A 155 8.46 -25.61 -20.41
CA PRO A 155 8.61 -24.26 -19.87
C PRO A 155 8.25 -23.16 -20.87
N SER A 156 8.45 -23.41 -22.17
CA SER A 156 8.21 -22.42 -23.23
C SER A 156 6.74 -22.00 -23.38
N LYS A 157 5.81 -22.83 -22.90
CA LYS A 157 4.37 -22.55 -22.90
C LYS A 157 3.87 -21.90 -21.62
N TRP A 158 4.75 -21.70 -20.64
CA TRP A 158 4.38 -21.18 -19.34
C TRP A 158 5.04 -19.83 -19.08
N SER A 159 4.22 -18.93 -18.64
CA SER A 159 4.61 -17.62 -18.13
C SER A 159 3.69 -17.26 -16.98
N TYR A 160 4.09 -16.31 -16.15
CA TYR A 160 3.21 -15.83 -15.09
C TYR A 160 3.10 -14.32 -15.13
N GLY A 161 1.89 -13.82 -14.93
CA GLY A 161 1.61 -12.41 -14.85
C GLY A 161 1.64 -11.90 -13.40
N THR A 162 1.94 -10.60 -13.25
CA THR A 162 1.86 -9.89 -11.96
C THR A 162 1.40 -8.45 -12.15
N SER A 163 1.15 -7.75 -11.06
CA SER A 163 0.83 -6.31 -11.07
C SER A 163 2.01 -5.39 -11.39
N GLY A 164 3.20 -5.95 -11.66
CA GLY A 164 4.39 -5.18 -12.04
C GLY A 164 5.68 -5.72 -11.42
N ILE A 165 6.80 -5.21 -11.93
CA ILE A 165 8.13 -5.52 -11.42
C ILE A 165 8.27 -4.99 -9.99
N GLY A 166 8.93 -5.78 -9.11
CA GLY A 166 9.19 -5.40 -7.72
C GLY A 166 7.97 -5.51 -6.81
N GLY A 167 6.85 -6.08 -7.28
CA GLY A 167 5.74 -6.44 -6.42
C GLY A 167 5.96 -7.78 -5.71
N VAL A 168 5.23 -8.03 -4.62
CA VAL A 168 5.29 -9.30 -3.87
C VAL A 168 5.00 -10.49 -4.77
N GLY A 169 4.02 -10.37 -5.69
CA GLY A 169 3.70 -11.42 -6.67
C GLY A 169 4.87 -11.74 -7.61
N HIS A 170 5.64 -10.74 -8.04
CA HIS A 170 6.85 -10.93 -8.83
C HIS A 170 7.88 -11.75 -8.03
N LEU A 171 8.22 -11.30 -6.82
CA LEU A 171 9.22 -11.98 -5.97
C LEU A 171 8.78 -13.39 -5.59
N ALA A 172 7.49 -13.61 -5.31
CA ALA A 172 6.93 -14.93 -5.04
C ALA A 172 7.06 -15.85 -6.29
N GLY A 173 6.78 -15.30 -7.46
CA GLY A 173 6.95 -16.01 -8.74
C GLY A 173 8.39 -16.39 -9.01
N GLU A 174 9.32 -15.47 -8.87
CA GLU A 174 10.75 -15.71 -9.06
C GLU A 174 11.31 -16.70 -8.01
N GLN A 175 10.89 -16.58 -6.75
CA GLN A 175 11.27 -17.52 -5.71
C GLN A 175 10.80 -18.96 -6.05
N LEU A 176 9.54 -19.12 -6.47
CA LEU A 176 8.99 -20.42 -6.87
C LEU A 176 9.67 -20.93 -8.15
N ASN A 177 9.88 -20.07 -9.14
CA ASN A 177 10.58 -20.37 -10.39
C ASN A 177 11.99 -20.92 -10.11
N LYS A 178 12.71 -20.29 -9.17
CA LYS A 178 14.04 -20.72 -8.74
C LYS A 178 14.01 -22.03 -7.96
N LEU A 179 13.13 -22.15 -6.96
CA LEU A 179 13.02 -23.36 -6.12
C LEU A 179 12.73 -24.61 -6.95
N GLU A 180 11.90 -24.48 -7.96
CA GLU A 180 11.48 -25.58 -8.82
C GLU A 180 12.28 -25.69 -10.13
N ASN A 181 13.18 -24.75 -10.39
CA ASN A 181 13.97 -24.66 -11.63
C ASN A 181 13.10 -24.71 -12.89
N LEU A 182 12.03 -23.88 -12.92
CA LEU A 182 11.01 -23.93 -13.98
C LEU A 182 11.47 -23.28 -15.28
N GLY A 183 12.25 -22.21 -15.23
CA GLY A 183 12.67 -21.45 -16.43
C GLY A 183 11.54 -20.74 -17.15
N ILE A 184 10.45 -20.39 -16.43
CA ILE A 184 9.29 -19.68 -17.00
C ILE A 184 9.46 -18.17 -16.95
N THR A 185 8.78 -17.47 -17.88
CA THR A 185 8.92 -16.00 -18.04
C THR A 185 7.94 -15.22 -17.17
N HIS A 186 8.43 -14.18 -16.53
CA HIS A 186 7.61 -13.16 -15.88
C HIS A 186 7.04 -12.17 -16.89
N VAL A 187 5.74 -11.82 -16.75
CA VAL A 187 5.04 -10.83 -17.56
C VAL A 187 4.46 -9.73 -16.65
N PRO A 188 5.12 -8.56 -16.55
CA PRO A 188 4.67 -7.48 -15.67
C PRO A 188 3.55 -6.65 -16.33
N TYR A 189 2.50 -6.32 -15.57
CA TYR A 189 1.42 -5.42 -15.96
C TYR A 189 1.41 -4.15 -15.09
N LYS A 190 0.69 -3.11 -15.54
CA LYS A 190 0.56 -1.84 -14.80
C LYS A 190 -0.54 -1.89 -13.72
N GLY A 191 -0.55 -2.99 -12.93
CA GLY A 191 -1.52 -3.22 -11.86
C GLY A 191 -2.23 -4.57 -11.97
N GLY A 192 -2.99 -4.93 -10.93
CA GLY A 192 -3.65 -6.23 -10.83
C GLY A 192 -4.77 -6.42 -11.87
N ASN A 193 -5.61 -5.40 -12.10
CA ASN A 193 -6.73 -5.51 -13.05
C ASN A 193 -6.30 -5.80 -14.49
N PRO A 194 -5.32 -5.09 -15.07
CA PRO A 194 -4.79 -5.45 -16.38
C PRO A 194 -4.28 -6.90 -16.43
N ALA A 195 -3.57 -7.36 -15.39
CA ALA A 195 -3.09 -8.73 -15.33
C ALA A 195 -4.24 -9.75 -15.29
N VAL A 196 -5.32 -9.48 -14.55
CA VAL A 196 -6.51 -10.33 -14.49
C VAL A 196 -7.20 -10.44 -15.85
N VAL A 197 -7.31 -9.35 -16.61
CA VAL A 197 -7.87 -9.38 -17.98
C VAL A 197 -7.06 -10.31 -18.89
N GLU A 198 -5.74 -10.27 -18.78
CA GLU A 198 -4.84 -11.09 -19.61
C GLU A 198 -4.94 -12.60 -19.30
N VAL A 199 -5.10 -12.99 -18.04
CA VAL A 199 -5.31 -14.41 -17.73
C VAL A 199 -6.71 -14.88 -18.15
N LEU A 200 -7.73 -14.03 -17.99
CA LEU A 200 -9.08 -14.34 -18.48
C LEU A 200 -9.10 -14.52 -20.01
N GLY A 201 -8.35 -13.67 -20.73
CA GLY A 201 -8.16 -13.78 -22.19
C GLY A 201 -7.32 -14.98 -22.62
N GLY A 202 -6.65 -15.67 -21.69
CA GLY A 202 -5.76 -16.79 -22.01
C GLY A 202 -4.39 -16.39 -22.57
N HIS A 203 -4.03 -15.10 -22.52
CA HIS A 203 -2.74 -14.59 -22.98
C HIS A 203 -1.61 -14.97 -22.01
N VAL A 204 -1.92 -15.14 -20.74
CA VAL A 204 -0.99 -15.59 -19.70
C VAL A 204 -1.62 -16.80 -18.99
N PRO A 205 -0.90 -17.92 -18.82
CA PRO A 205 -1.44 -19.15 -18.22
C PRO A 205 -1.89 -19.00 -16.76
N PHE A 206 -1.20 -18.18 -15.97
CA PHE A 206 -1.52 -17.96 -14.56
C PHE A 206 -0.96 -16.62 -14.03
N LEU A 207 -1.46 -16.19 -12.87
CA LEU A 207 -1.01 -14.99 -12.20
C LEU A 207 -0.57 -15.28 -10.76
N PHE A 208 0.39 -14.51 -10.27
CA PHE A 208 0.49 -14.15 -8.86
C PHE A 208 -0.27 -12.83 -8.66
N SER A 209 -1.53 -12.93 -8.25
CA SER A 209 -2.43 -11.77 -8.11
C SER A 209 -2.63 -11.40 -6.65
N SER A 210 -2.67 -10.11 -6.35
CA SER A 210 -3.26 -9.69 -5.08
C SER A 210 -4.71 -10.17 -5.02
N LEU A 211 -5.16 -10.63 -3.84
CA LEU A 211 -6.52 -11.14 -3.68
C LEU A 211 -7.56 -10.09 -4.04
N GLY A 212 -7.40 -8.84 -3.59
CA GLY A 212 -8.32 -7.76 -3.92
C GLY A 212 -8.48 -7.47 -5.43
N ALA A 213 -7.49 -7.79 -6.26
CA ALA A 213 -7.62 -7.66 -7.72
C ALA A 213 -8.37 -8.85 -8.35
N ALA A 214 -8.22 -10.06 -7.79
CA ALA A 214 -8.81 -11.29 -8.33
C ALA A 214 -10.12 -11.71 -7.62
N ALA A 215 -10.47 -11.09 -6.48
CA ALA A 215 -11.56 -11.49 -5.61
C ALA A 215 -12.88 -11.73 -6.37
N THR A 216 -13.33 -10.74 -7.13
CA THR A 216 -14.58 -10.81 -7.88
C THR A 216 -14.61 -11.97 -8.89
N GLN A 217 -13.51 -12.24 -9.56
CA GLN A 217 -13.40 -13.32 -10.54
C GLN A 217 -13.32 -14.70 -9.89
N ILE A 218 -12.68 -14.78 -8.71
CA ILE A 218 -12.65 -16.03 -7.94
C ILE A 218 -14.05 -16.34 -7.40
N GLU A 219 -14.74 -15.34 -6.86
CA GLU A 219 -16.11 -15.48 -6.36
C GLU A 219 -17.11 -15.87 -7.48
N ALA A 220 -16.96 -15.25 -8.66
CA ALA A 220 -17.75 -15.59 -9.85
C ALA A 220 -17.38 -16.95 -10.49
N GLY A 221 -16.31 -17.60 -10.03
CA GLY A 221 -15.82 -18.85 -10.59
C GLY A 221 -15.16 -18.74 -11.97
N THR A 222 -14.86 -17.51 -12.43
CA THR A 222 -14.16 -17.25 -13.71
C THR A 222 -12.65 -17.35 -13.57
N LEU A 223 -12.13 -17.31 -12.34
CA LEU A 223 -10.77 -17.69 -11.97
C LEU A 223 -10.80 -18.73 -10.84
N LYS A 224 -9.76 -19.56 -10.78
CA LYS A 224 -9.54 -20.53 -9.72
C LYS A 224 -8.22 -20.25 -9.03
N ALA A 225 -8.23 -20.12 -7.69
CA ALA A 225 -7.02 -20.04 -6.90
C ALA A 225 -6.46 -21.43 -6.61
N LEU A 226 -5.16 -21.63 -6.83
CA LEU A 226 -4.45 -22.90 -6.61
C LEU A 226 -3.70 -22.91 -5.28
N ALA A 227 -3.15 -21.78 -4.87
CA ALA A 227 -2.45 -21.60 -3.60
C ALA A 227 -2.40 -20.11 -3.23
N VAL A 228 -2.14 -19.82 -1.95
CA VAL A 228 -1.76 -18.48 -1.47
C VAL A 228 -0.32 -18.47 -1.00
N THR A 229 0.32 -17.29 -1.06
CA THR A 229 1.77 -17.16 -0.81
C THR A 229 2.12 -16.78 0.63
N SER A 230 1.12 -16.47 1.48
CA SER A 230 1.29 -16.22 2.91
C SER A 230 1.43 -17.52 3.70
N LEU A 231 1.99 -17.42 4.93
CA LEU A 231 2.06 -18.57 5.85
C LEU A 231 0.68 -19.09 6.28
N ASN A 232 -0.28 -18.17 6.43
CA ASN A 232 -1.66 -18.51 6.78
C ASN A 232 -2.55 -18.48 5.54
N ARG A 233 -3.59 -19.32 5.51
CA ARG A 233 -4.62 -19.25 4.47
C ARG A 233 -5.36 -17.92 4.56
N SER A 234 -5.82 -17.43 3.41
CA SER A 234 -6.65 -16.24 3.38
C SER A 234 -8.04 -16.51 3.98
N VAL A 235 -8.57 -15.55 4.73
CA VAL A 235 -9.96 -15.59 5.24
C VAL A 235 -10.98 -15.70 4.11
N MET A 236 -10.68 -15.13 2.94
CA MET A 236 -11.52 -15.22 1.74
C MET A 236 -11.46 -16.62 1.09
N LEU A 237 -10.33 -17.32 1.21
CA LEU A 237 -10.05 -18.57 0.53
C LEU A 237 -9.66 -19.69 1.54
N PRO A 238 -10.52 -20.02 2.53
CA PRO A 238 -10.16 -20.94 3.62
C PRO A 238 -9.84 -22.36 3.13
N ASN A 239 -10.33 -22.73 1.96
CA ASN A 239 -10.10 -24.05 1.37
C ASN A 239 -8.89 -24.08 0.41
N VAL A 240 -8.27 -22.93 0.10
CA VAL A 240 -7.08 -22.87 -0.75
C VAL A 240 -5.84 -22.99 0.13
N PRO A 241 -4.95 -23.96 -0.14
CA PRO A 241 -3.76 -24.18 0.68
C PRO A 241 -2.75 -23.04 0.48
N THR A 242 -1.85 -22.88 1.46
CA THR A 242 -0.66 -22.04 1.29
C THR A 242 0.42 -22.80 0.51
N LEU A 243 1.41 -22.07 -0.01
CA LEU A 243 2.60 -22.70 -0.57
C LEU A 243 3.36 -23.51 0.50
N ASP A 244 3.40 -23.02 1.74
CA ASP A 244 4.00 -23.77 2.87
C ASP A 244 3.29 -25.12 3.11
N GLU A 245 1.96 -25.14 3.14
CA GLU A 245 1.17 -26.38 3.24
C GLU A 245 1.35 -27.30 2.03
N SER A 246 1.63 -26.73 0.86
CA SER A 246 1.82 -27.46 -0.39
C SER A 246 3.21 -28.10 -0.54
N GLY A 247 4.10 -27.88 0.45
CA GLY A 247 5.43 -28.49 0.52
C GLY A 247 6.60 -27.49 0.45
N TYR A 248 6.34 -26.21 0.21
CA TYR A 248 7.38 -25.16 0.16
C TYR A 248 7.58 -24.54 1.55
N LYS A 249 8.17 -25.32 2.47
CA LYS A 249 8.31 -24.96 3.87
C LYS A 249 8.99 -23.62 4.09
N GLY A 250 8.35 -22.75 4.89
CA GLY A 250 8.81 -21.40 5.15
C GLY A 250 8.57 -20.39 4.02
N PHE A 251 7.85 -20.78 2.96
CA PHE A 251 7.47 -19.83 1.92
C PHE A 251 6.48 -18.81 2.49
N ASP A 252 6.92 -17.57 2.55
CA ASP A 252 6.14 -16.45 3.08
C ASP A 252 6.37 -15.20 2.24
N ALA A 253 5.45 -14.95 1.32
CA ALA A 253 5.42 -13.74 0.51
C ALA A 253 4.08 -13.04 0.71
N ALA A 254 4.03 -12.23 1.77
CA ALA A 254 2.86 -11.41 2.10
C ALA A 254 3.04 -9.97 1.64
N ILE A 255 1.97 -9.39 1.10
CA ILE A 255 1.84 -7.97 0.83
C ILE A 255 1.23 -7.29 2.05
N TRP A 256 1.60 -6.04 2.30
CA TRP A 256 0.89 -5.16 3.22
C TRP A 256 0.65 -3.80 2.59
N PHE A 257 -0.41 -3.12 3.05
CA PHE A 257 -0.82 -1.79 2.60
C PHE A 257 -0.80 -0.82 3.76
N SER A 258 -0.24 0.36 3.52
CA SER A 258 -0.16 1.40 4.53
C SER A 258 -0.42 2.79 3.94
N ILE A 259 -0.73 3.74 4.80
CA ILE A 259 -0.84 5.17 4.47
C ILE A 259 0.43 5.85 4.96
N VAL A 260 1.08 6.55 4.05
CA VAL A 260 2.26 7.38 4.32
C VAL A 260 2.03 8.81 3.83
N GLY A 261 2.79 9.74 4.39
CA GLY A 261 2.96 11.08 3.86
C GLY A 261 4.44 11.38 3.67
N PRO A 262 4.80 12.58 3.14
CA PRO A 262 6.19 13.02 3.06
C PRO A 262 6.80 13.12 4.46
N LYS A 263 8.12 13.04 4.54
CA LYS A 263 8.85 13.14 5.81
C LYS A 263 8.63 14.48 6.48
N GLY A 264 8.45 14.45 7.80
CA GLY A 264 8.37 15.68 8.60
C GLY A 264 6.96 16.25 8.76
N LEU A 265 5.92 15.41 8.64
CA LEU A 265 4.55 15.84 8.96
C LEU A 265 4.49 16.44 10.37
N PRO A 266 3.85 17.61 10.56
CA PRO A 266 3.72 18.26 11.86
C PRO A 266 2.98 17.36 12.87
N ALA A 267 3.34 17.50 14.14
CA ALA A 267 2.71 16.72 15.22
C ALA A 267 1.18 16.94 15.28
N GLU A 268 0.71 18.16 15.01
CA GLU A 268 -0.72 18.48 14.93
C GLU A 268 -1.46 17.73 13.80
N VAL A 269 -0.81 17.56 12.63
CA VAL A 269 -1.32 16.79 11.51
C VAL A 269 -1.42 15.30 11.90
N MET A 270 -0.35 14.75 12.48
CA MET A 270 -0.32 13.36 12.95
C MET A 270 -1.35 13.10 14.06
N ALA A 271 -1.54 14.05 14.97
CA ALA A 271 -2.54 13.98 16.04
C ALA A 271 -3.99 13.97 15.52
N LYS A 272 -4.22 14.41 14.28
CA LYS A 272 -5.54 14.33 13.61
C LYS A 272 -5.67 13.07 12.76
N LEU A 273 -4.67 12.77 11.93
CA LEU A 273 -4.76 11.68 10.95
C LEU A 273 -4.69 10.30 11.60
N VAL A 274 -3.72 10.06 12.50
CA VAL A 274 -3.50 8.72 13.08
C VAL A 274 -4.72 8.22 13.86
N PRO A 275 -5.33 8.99 14.78
CA PRO A 275 -6.53 8.54 15.46
C PRO A 275 -7.73 8.36 14.51
N ALA A 276 -7.90 9.24 13.51
CA ALA A 276 -9.01 9.17 12.57
C ALA A 276 -8.96 7.89 11.72
N PHE A 277 -7.78 7.54 11.16
CA PHE A 277 -7.62 6.28 10.45
C PHE A 277 -7.78 5.06 11.38
N ASN A 278 -7.19 5.09 12.57
CA ASN A 278 -7.30 3.99 13.54
C ASN A 278 -8.74 3.76 14.01
N GLU A 279 -9.55 4.82 14.12
CA GLU A 279 -10.98 4.70 14.45
C GLU A 279 -11.75 4.00 13.34
N VAL A 280 -11.56 4.45 12.10
CA VAL A 280 -12.22 3.86 10.92
C VAL A 280 -11.84 2.38 10.74
N MET A 281 -10.61 2.01 11.03
CA MET A 281 -10.16 0.62 10.92
C MET A 281 -10.73 -0.31 12.01
N LYS A 282 -11.44 0.22 13.01
CA LYS A 282 -12.23 -0.58 13.97
C LYS A 282 -13.68 -0.80 13.51
N ASP A 283 -14.14 -0.09 12.47
CA ASP A 283 -15.50 -0.24 11.93
C ASP A 283 -15.69 -1.66 11.37
N PRO A 284 -16.68 -2.43 11.89
CA PRO A 284 -16.93 -3.79 11.41
C PRO A 284 -17.21 -3.89 9.91
N ALA A 285 -17.80 -2.85 9.30
CA ALA A 285 -18.07 -2.84 7.87
C ALA A 285 -16.78 -2.65 7.05
N VAL A 286 -15.80 -1.89 7.57
CA VAL A 286 -14.47 -1.75 6.96
C VAL A 286 -13.70 -3.07 7.08
N ILE A 287 -13.69 -3.67 8.26
CA ILE A 287 -13.03 -4.97 8.51
C ILE A 287 -13.61 -6.03 7.57
N LYS A 288 -14.95 -6.10 7.48
CA LYS A 288 -15.64 -7.05 6.59
C LYS A 288 -15.25 -6.82 5.12
N GLY A 289 -15.18 -5.56 4.68
CA GLY A 289 -14.77 -5.23 3.31
C GLY A 289 -13.33 -5.66 3.01
N ILE A 290 -12.41 -5.42 3.94
CA ILE A 290 -11.01 -5.83 3.83
C ILE A 290 -10.89 -7.37 3.78
N ASN A 291 -11.65 -8.09 4.62
CA ASN A 291 -11.64 -9.55 4.64
C ASN A 291 -12.24 -10.17 3.37
N VAL A 292 -13.27 -9.54 2.78
CA VAL A 292 -13.84 -9.98 1.48
C VAL A 292 -12.82 -9.85 0.35
N ASP A 293 -11.93 -8.84 0.41
CA ASP A 293 -10.82 -8.70 -0.51
C ASP A 293 -9.62 -9.62 -0.17
N GLY A 294 -9.76 -10.47 0.86
CA GLY A 294 -8.78 -11.50 1.23
C GLY A 294 -7.60 -11.01 2.05
N TYR A 295 -7.71 -9.84 2.65
CA TYR A 295 -6.70 -9.28 3.54
C TYR A 295 -7.16 -9.32 4.99
N ASP A 296 -6.20 -9.42 5.88
CA ASP A 296 -6.39 -9.30 7.32
C ASP A 296 -5.98 -7.92 7.80
N MET A 297 -6.74 -7.37 8.75
CA MET A 297 -6.36 -6.13 9.40
C MET A 297 -5.01 -6.27 10.09
N MET A 298 -4.15 -5.26 9.93
CA MET A 298 -2.81 -5.23 10.55
C MET A 298 -2.64 -3.94 11.39
N PRO A 299 -3.34 -3.76 12.51
CA PRO A 299 -3.23 -2.54 13.30
C PRO A 299 -1.81 -2.40 13.86
N MET A 300 -1.14 -1.31 13.51
CA MET A 300 0.22 -0.98 13.95
C MET A 300 0.33 0.50 14.28
N THR A 301 1.14 0.82 15.29
CA THR A 301 1.60 2.19 15.51
C THR A 301 2.62 2.60 14.45
N PRO A 302 2.82 3.92 14.19
CA PRO A 302 3.85 4.39 13.27
C PRO A 302 5.24 3.81 13.56
N ALA A 303 5.64 3.70 14.83
CA ALA A 303 6.93 3.11 15.22
C ALA A 303 7.03 1.61 14.89
N GLN A 304 5.93 0.86 15.01
CA GLN A 304 5.90 -0.55 14.60
C GLN A 304 5.98 -0.69 13.06
N MET A 305 5.38 0.26 12.32
CA MET A 305 5.50 0.31 10.86
C MET A 305 6.95 0.59 10.44
N ASP A 306 7.65 1.53 11.09
CA ASP A 306 9.08 1.79 10.84
C ASP A 306 9.91 0.52 11.04
N ALA A 307 9.68 -0.21 12.13
CA ALA A 307 10.35 -1.48 12.42
C ALA A 307 10.05 -2.57 11.38
N LEU A 308 8.81 -2.64 10.89
CA LEU A 308 8.41 -3.57 9.82
C LEU A 308 9.13 -3.25 8.52
N VAL A 309 9.20 -1.99 8.11
CA VAL A 309 9.91 -1.55 6.89
C VAL A 309 11.38 -1.96 6.95
N ILE A 310 12.07 -1.73 8.08
CA ILE A 310 13.48 -2.14 8.28
C ILE A 310 13.62 -3.67 8.15
N LYS A 311 12.75 -4.42 8.84
CA LYS A 311 12.77 -5.90 8.82
C LYS A 311 12.55 -6.44 7.40
N ASP A 312 11.57 -5.90 6.70
CA ASP A 312 11.19 -6.38 5.38
C ASP A 312 12.19 -5.96 4.30
N LEU A 313 12.82 -4.80 4.40
CA LEU A 313 13.97 -4.45 3.54
C LEU A 313 15.07 -5.51 3.62
N ALA A 314 15.43 -5.95 4.82
CA ALA A 314 16.44 -6.99 5.01
C ALA A 314 15.97 -8.37 4.51
N LYS A 315 14.68 -8.73 4.74
CA LYS A 315 14.06 -9.98 4.26
C LYS A 315 14.12 -10.05 2.73
N TRP A 316 13.58 -9.05 2.06
CA TRP A 316 13.49 -9.04 0.61
C TRP A 316 14.85 -8.88 -0.08
N GLY A 317 15.80 -8.17 0.53
CA GLY A 317 17.17 -8.11 0.04
C GLY A 317 17.84 -9.50 -0.01
N ARG A 318 17.57 -10.35 0.98
CA ARG A 318 18.04 -11.76 0.97
C ARG A 318 17.35 -12.58 -0.13
N VAL A 319 16.02 -12.51 -0.22
CA VAL A 319 15.24 -13.25 -1.24
C VAL A 319 15.69 -12.87 -2.65
N ILE A 320 15.84 -11.59 -2.95
CA ILE A 320 16.30 -11.08 -4.25
C ILE A 320 17.68 -11.65 -4.60
N LYS A 321 18.60 -11.62 -3.65
CA LYS A 321 19.96 -12.13 -3.84
C LYS A 321 19.96 -13.66 -4.06
N GLU A 322 19.22 -14.40 -3.24
CA GLU A 322 19.15 -15.88 -3.31
C GLU A 322 18.47 -16.36 -4.59
N ALA A 323 17.39 -15.71 -5.01
CA ALA A 323 16.68 -16.02 -6.24
C ALA A 323 17.32 -15.41 -7.49
N ASN A 324 18.38 -14.59 -7.34
CA ASN A 324 19.05 -13.85 -8.42
C ASN A 324 18.07 -13.01 -9.26
N VAL A 325 17.10 -12.38 -8.58
CA VAL A 325 16.08 -11.56 -9.25
C VAL A 325 16.73 -10.29 -9.79
N ARG A 326 16.44 -9.96 -11.05
CA ARG A 326 16.93 -8.74 -11.70
C ARG A 326 15.77 -7.81 -12.02
N ASP A 327 16.08 -6.54 -12.09
CA ASP A 327 15.21 -5.49 -12.59
C ASP A 327 15.41 -5.42 -14.11
N GLU A 328 14.63 -6.19 -14.87
CA GLU A 328 14.70 -6.23 -16.33
C GLU A 328 13.79 -5.17 -16.98
#